data_944e21d79acc9c4ea709891b62478bb7
#
_entry.id   944e21d79acc9c4ea709891b62478bb7
#
_cell.length_a   1.000
_cell.length_b   1.000
_cell.length_c   1.000
_cell.angle_alpha   90.00
_cell.angle_beta   90.00
_cell.angle_gamma   90.00
#
_symmetry.space_group_name_H-M   'P 1'
#
loop_
_entity.id
_entity.type
_entity.pdbx_description
1 polymer ?
#
loop_
_entity_poly.entity_id
_entity_poly.type
_entity_poly.pdbx_seq_one_letter_code
_entity_poly.pdbx_strand_id
1 'polypeptide(L)'
;MIAFLLAFSMTTGISYAEEENIISPKVEINDEQLNPENSSKQENPTEKADQTEKKDEEQPNEQPKKEEHKEVLTDKNVAERVEGHDRFESANKIHDEFFDKAEEVVLTSSEVFADAISPGNITDGKMPILYTEGSKLNEKTKEQLKNRNIKKVHIIGGEKTISKDVEEFLKKMGIEVERIDGHDRYAVNAKLAKNKKNADTLVFASGENYADSLSSVGLANKTKSPILLVQKNVLPTSIKEYLSSIDKTKILKSYIVGGTNSISDSVKAEIDSILNLKSTRIAGHDRYKTSVEVSKVAYPNAKKAIFTTGEVYADALAAAPVSQKIDAPIVLVPKDNIQLEKEANSSNKTQTHENYLKGLNVEEKSYVFGGENSISDDCFTNIKNALLKKDLIKVYKTDRNVFRLKDYVVNNKAITLLTEMKDSAKKVIDVAVNKILKVVKVEDKWVNLSFNGINGWIRPEGFKYYNPKDFGISHITVPNIMNQMNPKSQRGIKQKAAPIGCEPTAMYHALQAKGYALEYTYNEFLNQL
;
A
#
# COMPACT_ATOMS: atom_id res chain seq x y z
N MET A 1 54.72 5.12 17.61
CA MET A 1 55.70 4.06 17.74
C MET A 1 55.06 2.84 17.06
N ILE A 2 55.58 2.54 15.83
CA ILE A 2 55.67 1.25 15.11
C ILE A 2 54.30 0.60 14.78
N ALA A 3 53.75 0.69 13.64
CA ALA A 3 53.95 0.13 12.29
C ALA A 3 54.32 -1.38 12.29
N PHE A 4 53.47 -2.23 11.67
CA PHE A 4 53.91 -3.25 10.74
C PHE A 4 52.77 -3.69 9.79
N LEU A 5 53.01 -3.41 8.51
CA LEU A 5 52.42 -4.05 7.33
C LEU A 5 52.93 -5.51 7.24
N LEU A 6 52.09 -6.38 6.65
CA LEU A 6 52.60 -7.38 5.68
C LEU A 6 51.41 -7.90 4.81
N ALA A 7 51.53 -7.63 3.54
CA ALA A 7 50.81 -8.26 2.43
C ALA A 7 51.46 -9.60 2.09
N PHE A 8 50.68 -10.58 1.63
CA PHE A 8 51.16 -11.60 0.70
C PHE A 8 50.06 -11.99 -0.29
N SER A 9 50.49 -12.04 -1.51
CA SER A 9 49.76 -12.28 -2.74
C SER A 9 49.91 -13.71 -3.24
N MET A 10 49.05 -14.05 -4.22
CA MET A 10 49.22 -15.10 -5.27
C MET A 10 48.87 -16.54 -4.85
N THR A 11 48.22 -17.40 -5.63
CA THR A 11 47.99 -17.51 -7.09
C THR A 11 47.00 -18.65 -7.37
N THR A 12 46.17 -18.46 -8.39
CA THR A 12 45.72 -19.40 -9.43
C THR A 12 45.21 -20.80 -9.10
N GLY A 13 44.07 -21.11 -9.63
CA GLY A 13 43.56 -22.44 -9.86
C GLY A 13 42.20 -22.45 -10.57
N ILE A 14 42.23 -22.42 -11.89
CA ILE A 14 41.07 -22.64 -12.77
C ILE A 14 40.84 -24.17 -12.78
N SER A 15 39.61 -24.59 -12.53
CA SER A 15 39.16 -25.91 -12.96
C SER A 15 37.71 -25.81 -13.45
N TYR A 16 37.54 -26.09 -14.72
CA TYR A 16 36.27 -26.39 -15.39
C TYR A 16 35.84 -27.82 -15.00
N ALA A 17 34.57 -27.98 -14.69
CA ALA A 17 33.85 -29.25 -14.80
C ALA A 17 32.37 -28.94 -15.08
N GLU A 18 32.01 -29.14 -16.28
CA GLU A 18 31.04 -30.06 -16.89
C GLU A 18 29.59 -29.92 -16.41
N GLU A 19 28.79 -29.54 -17.43
CA GLU A 19 27.34 -29.56 -17.44
C GLU A 19 26.78 -30.97 -17.24
N GLU A 20 25.92 -31.18 -16.28
CA GLU A 20 24.99 -32.31 -16.31
C GLU A 20 23.57 -31.81 -16.55
N ASN A 21 23.04 -32.23 -17.71
CA ASN A 21 21.67 -32.16 -18.12
C ASN A 21 20.73 -32.90 -17.15
N ILE A 22 19.84 -32.23 -16.49
CA ILE A 22 18.67 -32.86 -15.84
C ILE A 22 17.44 -32.57 -16.67
N ILE A 23 16.97 -33.61 -17.30
CA ILE A 23 15.77 -33.72 -18.12
C ILE A 23 14.53 -33.57 -17.24
N SER A 24 13.68 -32.60 -17.58
CA SER A 24 12.32 -32.49 -17.02
C SER A 24 11.40 -33.51 -17.69
N PRO A 25 10.51 -34.20 -16.97
CA PRO A 25 9.53 -35.04 -17.62
C PRO A 25 8.41 -34.20 -18.25
N LYS A 26 8.24 -34.37 -19.55
CA LYS A 26 7.06 -33.97 -20.32
C LYS A 26 5.89 -34.84 -19.87
N VAL A 27 4.79 -34.22 -19.51
CA VAL A 27 3.48 -34.86 -19.43
C VAL A 27 2.84 -34.72 -20.81
N GLU A 28 2.69 -35.84 -21.49
CA GLU A 28 1.91 -35.95 -22.72
C GLU A 28 0.42 -35.99 -22.37
N ILE A 29 -0.30 -35.09 -23.01
CA ILE A 29 -1.78 -35.10 -23.03
C ILE A 29 -2.18 -35.84 -24.32
N ASN A 30 -2.80 -36.96 -24.18
CA ASN A 30 -3.43 -37.69 -25.29
C ASN A 30 -4.73 -37.01 -25.66
N ASP A 31 -4.79 -36.51 -26.88
CA ASP A 31 -6.00 -36.21 -27.63
C ASP A 31 -6.57 -37.53 -28.18
N GLU A 32 -7.75 -37.91 -27.76
CA GLU A 32 -8.58 -38.81 -28.52
C GLU A 32 -9.83 -38.08 -29.01
N GLN A 33 -9.82 -37.92 -30.32
CA GLN A 33 -10.95 -37.52 -31.15
C GLN A 33 -12.05 -38.58 -31.07
N LEU A 34 -13.30 -38.14 -31.06
CA LEU A 34 -14.39 -38.82 -31.76
C LEU A 34 -15.41 -37.78 -32.23
N ASN A 35 -15.53 -37.69 -33.52
CA ASN A 35 -16.47 -36.89 -34.29
C ASN A 35 -17.63 -37.80 -34.80
N PRO A 36 -18.65 -37.21 -35.37
CA PRO A 36 -20.06 -37.54 -35.18
C PRO A 36 -20.60 -38.36 -36.34
N GLU A 37 -21.77 -38.85 -36.21
CA GLU A 37 -22.78 -38.86 -37.29
C GLU A 37 -24.00 -39.75 -36.99
N ASN A 38 -25.10 -39.18 -37.37
CA ASN A 38 -26.29 -39.72 -38.05
C ASN A 38 -27.44 -40.24 -37.20
N SER A 39 -28.47 -39.50 -37.24
CA SER A 39 -29.60 -39.46 -38.16
C SER A 39 -30.79 -40.36 -37.79
N SER A 40 -31.87 -39.70 -37.77
CA SER A 40 -33.13 -39.99 -38.45
C SER A 40 -34.34 -40.52 -37.65
N LYS A 41 -35.33 -39.64 -37.72
CA LYS A 41 -36.73 -39.88 -38.12
C LYS A 41 -37.72 -40.58 -37.19
N GLN A 42 -38.74 -39.75 -36.89
CA GLN A 42 -40.17 -39.96 -37.13
C GLN A 42 -40.84 -41.08 -36.32
N GLU A 43 -41.91 -40.82 -35.58
CA GLU A 43 -43.27 -40.51 -36.02
C GLU A 43 -44.17 -40.29 -34.79
N ASN A 44 -45.05 -39.29 -34.88
CA ASN A 44 -46.33 -39.23 -34.15
C ASN A 44 -47.30 -40.22 -34.77
N PRO A 45 -48.37 -40.70 -34.11
CA PRO A 45 -49.52 -39.89 -33.87
C PRO A 45 -50.48 -40.27 -32.68
N THR A 46 -51.37 -39.31 -32.44
CA THR A 46 -52.82 -39.39 -32.07
C THR A 46 -53.29 -39.75 -30.67
N GLU A 47 -53.93 -38.71 -30.13
CA GLU A 47 -55.24 -38.61 -29.48
C GLU A 47 -55.71 -39.68 -28.47
N LYS A 48 -56.02 -39.20 -27.25
CA LYS A 48 -57.44 -39.15 -26.77
C LYS A 48 -57.54 -38.37 -25.47
N ALA A 49 -58.47 -37.44 -25.47
CA ALA A 49 -58.95 -36.68 -24.34
C ALA A 49 -59.56 -37.59 -23.25
N ASP A 50 -59.38 -37.23 -22.00
CA ASP A 50 -60.46 -37.26 -21.02
C ASP A 50 -60.27 -36.19 -19.95
N GLN A 51 -61.37 -35.58 -19.59
CA GLN A 51 -61.54 -34.47 -18.63
C GLN A 51 -61.40 -35.01 -17.21
N THR A 52 -60.77 -34.29 -16.31
CA THR A 52 -61.35 -34.01 -14.98
C THR A 52 -60.45 -33.07 -14.15
N GLU A 53 -61.13 -32.08 -13.62
CA GLU A 53 -60.93 -31.31 -12.39
C GLU A 53 -59.69 -30.43 -12.16
N LYS A 54 -59.99 -29.13 -12.13
CA LYS A 54 -59.24 -28.02 -11.61
C LYS A 54 -58.86 -28.24 -10.14
N LYS A 55 -57.59 -28.17 -9.83
CA LYS A 55 -57.06 -27.65 -8.56
C LYS A 55 -56.11 -26.49 -8.86
N ASP A 56 -56.44 -25.33 -8.32
CA ASP A 56 -55.62 -24.14 -8.32
C ASP A 56 -54.32 -24.42 -7.55
N GLU A 57 -53.22 -24.52 -8.27
CA GLU A 57 -51.87 -24.46 -7.70
C GLU A 57 -51.38 -23.01 -7.86
N GLU A 58 -51.18 -22.35 -6.73
CA GLU A 58 -50.49 -21.07 -6.64
C GLU A 58 -49.11 -21.17 -7.28
N GLN A 59 -48.87 -20.41 -8.34
CA GLN A 59 -47.54 -20.20 -8.89
C GLN A 59 -46.72 -19.40 -7.90
N PRO A 60 -45.45 -19.77 -7.59
CA PRO A 60 -44.57 -18.93 -6.84
C PRO A 60 -44.24 -17.68 -7.68
N ASN A 61 -44.57 -16.55 -7.14
CA ASN A 61 -44.25 -15.23 -7.68
C ASN A 61 -42.73 -15.07 -7.73
N GLU A 62 -42.10 -15.37 -8.86
CA GLU A 62 -40.70 -15.01 -9.11
C GLU A 62 -40.58 -13.48 -9.15
N GLN A 63 -40.15 -12.90 -8.04
CA GLN A 63 -39.69 -11.53 -8.03
C GLN A 63 -38.54 -11.36 -9.04
N PRO A 64 -38.54 -10.35 -9.89
CA PRO A 64 -37.46 -10.12 -10.82
C PRO A 64 -36.17 -9.90 -10.02
N LYS A 65 -35.17 -10.75 -10.24
CA LYS A 65 -33.80 -10.54 -9.76
C LYS A 65 -33.39 -9.15 -10.22
N LYS A 66 -33.16 -8.24 -9.26
CA LYS A 66 -32.48 -6.98 -9.53
C LYS A 66 -31.14 -7.32 -10.20
N GLU A 67 -31.03 -7.03 -11.47
CA GLU A 67 -29.73 -6.95 -12.13
C GLU A 67 -28.93 -5.88 -11.39
N GLU A 68 -27.92 -6.30 -10.63
CA GLU A 68 -26.92 -5.39 -10.09
C GLU A 68 -26.20 -4.75 -11.28
N HIS A 69 -26.53 -3.51 -11.58
CA HIS A 69 -25.77 -2.70 -12.52
C HIS A 69 -24.33 -2.59 -11.99
N LYS A 70 -23.42 -3.39 -12.53
CA LYS A 70 -22.00 -3.31 -12.24
C LYS A 70 -21.51 -1.92 -12.68
N GLU A 71 -21.09 -1.12 -11.71
CA GLU A 71 -20.55 0.22 -11.99
C GLU A 71 -19.28 0.09 -12.85
N VAL A 72 -19.22 0.84 -13.95
CA VAL A 72 -18.04 0.84 -14.83
C VAL A 72 -16.90 1.57 -14.12
N LEU A 73 -15.77 0.88 -13.95
CA LEU A 73 -14.58 1.46 -13.33
C LEU A 73 -13.89 2.46 -14.26
N THR A 74 -13.60 3.63 -13.72
CA THR A 74 -12.98 4.77 -14.38
C THR A 74 -11.86 5.35 -13.53
N ASP A 75 -11.11 6.34 -14.02
CA ASP A 75 -10.10 7.06 -13.24
C ASP A 75 -10.65 7.70 -11.95
N LYS A 76 -11.97 7.95 -11.88
CA LYS A 76 -12.60 8.57 -10.72
C LYS A 76 -12.94 7.58 -9.61
N ASN A 77 -13.24 6.32 -9.96
CA ASN A 77 -13.78 5.34 -9.01
C ASN A 77 -13.02 4.01 -8.93
N VAL A 78 -11.99 3.77 -9.77
CA VAL A 78 -11.21 2.51 -9.73
C VAL A 78 -10.41 2.36 -8.43
N ALA A 79 -9.97 3.46 -7.84
CA ALA A 79 -9.32 3.48 -6.54
C ALA A 79 -9.63 4.77 -5.79
N GLU A 80 -9.84 4.65 -4.48
CA GLU A 80 -10.10 5.76 -3.57
C GLU A 80 -8.98 5.87 -2.53
N ARG A 81 -8.58 7.11 -2.22
CA ARG A 81 -7.61 7.39 -1.18
C ARG A 81 -8.34 7.67 0.14
N VAL A 82 -7.94 6.96 1.19
CA VAL A 82 -8.40 7.19 2.57
C VAL A 82 -7.20 7.69 3.37
N GLU A 83 -7.24 8.95 3.75
CA GLU A 83 -6.12 9.63 4.41
C GLU A 83 -6.57 10.59 5.50
N GLY A 84 -5.71 10.80 6.50
CA GLY A 84 -5.80 11.85 7.52
C GLY A 84 -4.53 12.67 7.55
N HIS A 85 -4.51 13.76 8.30
CA HIS A 85 -3.32 14.57 8.49
C HIS A 85 -2.22 13.84 9.26
N ASP A 86 -2.60 12.84 10.04
CA ASP A 86 -1.70 11.98 10.80
C ASP A 86 -2.27 10.56 10.92
N ARG A 87 -1.49 9.65 11.50
CA ARG A 87 -1.86 8.23 11.68
C ARG A 87 -3.12 8.03 12.52
N PHE A 88 -3.42 8.92 13.46
CA PHE A 88 -4.61 8.84 14.30
C PHE A 88 -5.86 9.16 13.50
N GLU A 89 -5.81 10.24 12.74
CA GLU A 89 -6.90 10.65 11.87
C GLU A 89 -7.12 9.67 10.71
N SER A 90 -6.04 9.14 10.11
CA SER A 90 -6.14 8.09 9.07
C SER A 90 -6.87 6.86 9.61
N ALA A 91 -6.50 6.38 10.82
CA ALA A 91 -7.18 5.25 11.45
C ALA A 91 -8.65 5.55 11.78
N ASN A 92 -8.97 6.77 12.21
CA ASN A 92 -10.34 7.20 12.47
C ASN A 92 -11.19 7.22 11.18
N LYS A 93 -10.65 7.74 10.06
CA LYS A 93 -11.35 7.73 8.77
C LYS A 93 -11.58 6.31 8.25
N ILE A 94 -10.61 5.42 8.43
CA ILE A 94 -10.80 4.00 8.10
C ILE A 94 -11.91 3.38 8.98
N HIS A 95 -11.97 3.74 10.28
CA HIS A 95 -13.07 3.34 11.14
C HIS A 95 -14.41 3.84 10.60
N ASP A 96 -14.49 5.12 10.27
CA ASP A 96 -15.71 5.76 9.80
C ASP A 96 -16.24 5.13 8.51
N GLU A 97 -15.35 4.81 7.59
CA GLU A 97 -15.72 4.29 6.28
C GLU A 97 -16.07 2.81 6.29
N PHE A 98 -15.29 2.01 7.04
CA PHE A 98 -15.42 0.56 6.97
C PHE A 98 -16.08 -0.06 8.19
N PHE A 99 -16.15 0.63 9.33
CA PHE A 99 -16.57 0.04 10.61
C PHE A 99 -17.57 0.93 11.38
N ASP A 100 -18.44 1.62 10.65
CA ASP A 100 -19.43 2.57 11.20
C ASP A 100 -20.32 2.00 12.32
N LYS A 101 -20.51 0.67 12.32
CA LYS A 101 -21.35 -0.07 13.30
C LYS A 101 -20.53 -0.84 14.34
N ALA A 102 -19.21 -0.66 14.37
CA ALA A 102 -18.40 -1.37 15.36
C ALA A 102 -18.63 -0.79 16.77
N GLU A 103 -18.93 -1.65 17.71
CA GLU A 103 -19.03 -1.30 19.13
C GLU A 103 -17.75 -1.63 19.91
N GLU A 104 -16.85 -2.37 19.30
CA GLU A 104 -15.56 -2.78 19.86
C GLU A 104 -14.43 -2.33 18.95
N VAL A 105 -13.31 -1.92 19.54
CA VAL A 105 -12.11 -1.51 18.81
C VAL A 105 -10.86 -2.11 19.43
N VAL A 106 -9.83 -2.27 18.63
CA VAL A 106 -8.48 -2.57 19.11
C VAL A 106 -7.72 -1.25 19.24
N LEU A 107 -7.12 -1.03 20.40
CA LEU A 107 -6.26 0.11 20.68
C LEU A 107 -4.82 -0.36 20.84
N THR A 108 -3.92 0.21 20.05
CA THR A 108 -2.49 -0.11 20.09
C THR A 108 -1.64 1.15 20.09
N SER A 109 -0.36 1.02 20.46
CA SER A 109 0.56 2.15 20.43
C SER A 109 0.87 2.56 18.99
N SER A 110 0.92 3.87 18.76
CA SER A 110 1.39 4.45 17.52
C SER A 110 2.91 4.39 17.33
N GLU A 111 3.65 3.93 18.36
CA GLU A 111 5.11 3.96 18.42
C GLU A 111 5.75 2.58 18.32
N VAL A 112 4.98 1.50 18.61
CA VAL A 112 5.49 0.12 18.67
C VAL A 112 4.78 -0.77 17.65
N PHE A 113 5.45 -1.05 16.52
CA PHE A 113 4.83 -1.79 15.41
C PHE A 113 4.46 -3.24 15.74
N ALA A 114 5.23 -3.90 16.59
CA ALA A 114 5.06 -5.34 16.80
C ALA A 114 3.79 -5.68 17.60
N ASP A 115 3.45 -4.83 18.55
CA ASP A 115 2.17 -4.95 19.27
C ASP A 115 1.00 -4.62 18.34
N ALA A 116 1.24 -3.80 17.30
CA ALA A 116 0.24 -3.38 16.34
C ALA A 116 -0.03 -4.40 15.20
N ILE A 117 0.87 -5.34 14.89
CA ILE A 117 0.63 -6.42 13.92
C ILE A 117 -0.22 -7.54 14.52
N SER A 118 0.01 -7.85 15.78
CA SER A 118 -0.68 -8.92 16.50
C SER A 118 -2.22 -8.81 16.53
N PRO A 119 -2.83 -7.60 16.53
CA PRO A 119 -4.28 -7.41 16.46
C PRO A 119 -4.98 -8.09 15.27
N GLY A 120 -4.30 -8.29 14.14
CA GLY A 120 -4.86 -9.04 13.01
C GLY A 120 -5.38 -10.43 13.41
N ASN A 121 -4.88 -10.99 14.53
CA ASN A 121 -5.35 -12.28 15.05
C ASN A 121 -6.73 -12.20 15.74
N ILE A 122 -7.24 -11.02 16.08
CA ILE A 122 -8.52 -10.88 16.82
C ILE A 122 -9.55 -9.99 16.13
N THR A 123 -9.16 -9.14 15.19
CA THR A 123 -10.10 -8.19 14.55
C THR A 123 -11.20 -8.86 13.74
N ASP A 124 -10.91 -9.99 13.12
CA ASP A 124 -11.83 -10.80 12.30
C ASP A 124 -12.65 -9.98 11.29
N GLY A 125 -12.09 -8.85 10.82
CA GLY A 125 -12.77 -7.92 9.90
C GLY A 125 -13.98 -7.21 10.52
N LYS A 126 -14.10 -7.21 11.85
CA LYS A 126 -15.22 -6.62 12.58
C LYS A 126 -14.83 -5.41 13.42
N MET A 127 -13.60 -5.38 13.92
CA MET A 127 -13.08 -4.34 14.80
C MET A 127 -12.01 -3.53 14.08
N PRO A 128 -12.10 -2.19 14.06
CA PRO A 128 -11.03 -1.33 13.58
C PRO A 128 -9.85 -1.32 14.54
N ILE A 129 -8.67 -0.95 14.03
CA ILE A 129 -7.48 -0.68 14.82
C ILE A 129 -7.34 0.82 14.95
N LEU A 130 -7.32 1.33 16.19
CA LEU A 130 -7.06 2.72 16.52
C LEU A 130 -5.72 2.85 17.25
N TYR A 131 -5.16 4.05 17.23
CA TYR A 131 -3.85 4.32 17.81
C TYR A 131 -3.94 5.28 19.00
N THR A 132 -2.99 5.15 19.93
CA THR A 132 -2.75 6.11 20.99
C THR A 132 -1.25 6.29 21.24
N GLU A 133 -0.87 7.38 21.90
CA GLU A 133 0.45 7.52 22.49
C GLU A 133 0.58 6.58 23.69
N GLY A 134 1.81 6.22 24.05
CA GLY A 134 2.05 5.28 25.15
C GLY A 134 1.56 5.77 26.51
N SER A 135 1.72 7.05 26.83
CA SER A 135 1.42 7.63 28.15
C SER A 135 0.07 8.32 28.25
N LYS A 136 -0.56 8.66 27.12
CA LYS A 136 -1.78 9.46 27.07
C LYS A 136 -2.68 8.99 25.93
N LEU A 137 -4.00 8.94 26.19
CA LEU A 137 -4.97 8.70 25.12
C LEU A 137 -4.99 9.90 24.17
N ASN A 138 -4.73 9.64 22.89
CA ASN A 138 -4.76 10.67 21.85
C ASN A 138 -6.14 11.34 21.77
N GLU A 139 -6.20 12.66 21.67
CA GLU A 139 -7.48 13.39 21.69
C GLU A 139 -8.37 13.03 20.49
N LYS A 140 -7.81 12.85 19.28
CA LYS A 140 -8.58 12.43 18.10
C LYS A 140 -9.18 11.04 18.28
N THR A 141 -8.42 10.12 18.87
CA THR A 141 -8.89 8.77 19.19
C THR A 141 -9.95 8.79 20.28
N LYS A 142 -9.78 9.61 21.31
CA LYS A 142 -10.77 9.82 22.37
C LYS A 142 -12.10 10.34 21.82
N GLU A 143 -12.05 11.33 20.92
CA GLU A 143 -13.25 11.86 20.24
C GLU A 143 -13.91 10.78 19.40
N GLN A 144 -13.14 9.99 18.65
CA GLN A 144 -13.63 8.89 17.85
C GLN A 144 -14.37 7.84 18.68
N LEU A 145 -13.76 7.39 19.80
CA LEU A 145 -14.39 6.44 20.72
C LEU A 145 -15.74 6.94 21.24
N LYS A 146 -15.82 8.24 21.55
CA LYS A 146 -17.01 8.90 22.04
C LYS A 146 -18.10 9.05 20.97
N ASN A 147 -17.71 9.57 19.79
CA ASN A 147 -18.62 9.84 18.68
C ASN A 147 -19.24 8.55 18.12
N ARG A 148 -18.50 7.46 18.13
CA ARG A 148 -18.94 6.14 17.68
C ARG A 148 -19.55 5.28 18.78
N ASN A 149 -19.69 5.82 20.00
CA ASN A 149 -20.31 5.14 21.14
C ASN A 149 -19.71 3.74 21.40
N ILE A 150 -18.36 3.67 21.37
CA ILE A 150 -17.64 2.41 21.57
C ILE A 150 -17.90 1.88 22.99
N LYS A 151 -18.22 0.58 23.07
CA LYS A 151 -18.55 -0.12 24.32
C LYS A 151 -17.34 -0.81 24.92
N LYS A 152 -16.46 -1.34 24.07
CA LYS A 152 -15.31 -2.14 24.50
C LYS A 152 -14.04 -1.78 23.73
N VAL A 153 -12.94 -1.70 24.46
CA VAL A 153 -11.59 -1.46 23.91
C VAL A 153 -10.67 -2.62 24.31
N HIS A 154 -10.07 -3.26 23.29
CA HIS A 154 -9.02 -4.24 23.47
C HIS A 154 -7.66 -3.53 23.40
N ILE A 155 -7.01 -3.32 24.55
CA ILE A 155 -5.67 -2.74 24.61
C ILE A 155 -4.64 -3.84 24.33
N ILE A 156 -3.82 -3.65 23.28
CA ILE A 156 -2.74 -4.57 22.94
C ILE A 156 -1.40 -4.00 23.39
N GLY A 157 -0.73 -4.75 24.26
CA GLY A 157 0.55 -4.39 24.86
C GLY A 157 0.49 -4.15 26.35
N GLY A 158 1.65 -4.26 27.01
CA GLY A 158 1.80 -4.05 28.43
C GLY A 158 1.78 -2.57 28.84
N GLU A 159 1.84 -2.31 30.16
CA GLU A 159 1.79 -0.94 30.72
C GLU A 159 2.95 -0.05 30.28
N LYS A 160 4.07 -0.63 29.83
CA LYS A 160 5.19 0.12 29.23
C LYS A 160 4.90 0.61 27.81
N THR A 161 3.99 -0.06 27.11
CA THR A 161 3.58 0.29 25.73
C THR A 161 2.40 1.26 25.76
N ILE A 162 1.37 0.96 26.58
CA ILE A 162 0.21 1.82 26.83
C ILE A 162 -0.02 1.84 28.33
N SER A 163 0.16 3.01 28.95
CA SER A 163 0.14 3.17 30.39
C SER A 163 -1.20 2.76 31.01
N LYS A 164 -1.15 2.47 32.30
CA LYS A 164 -2.34 2.20 33.10
C LYS A 164 -3.29 3.40 33.15
N ASP A 165 -2.76 4.62 33.10
CA ASP A 165 -3.57 5.84 33.10
C ASP A 165 -4.50 5.90 31.87
N VAL A 166 -4.05 5.44 30.70
CA VAL A 166 -4.92 5.33 29.51
C VAL A 166 -6.05 4.34 29.75
N GLU A 167 -5.75 3.19 30.33
CA GLU A 167 -6.77 2.18 30.67
C GLU A 167 -7.78 2.71 31.68
N GLU A 168 -7.31 3.35 32.74
CA GLU A 168 -8.19 3.95 33.78
C GLU A 168 -9.04 5.09 33.21
N PHE A 169 -8.49 5.87 32.28
CA PHE A 169 -9.22 6.93 31.60
C PHE A 169 -10.36 6.37 30.73
N LEU A 170 -10.11 5.30 29.98
CA LEU A 170 -11.14 4.62 29.18
C LEU A 170 -12.26 4.06 30.09
N LYS A 171 -11.91 3.45 31.23
CA LYS A 171 -12.89 2.98 32.22
C LYS A 171 -13.73 4.12 32.78
N LYS A 172 -13.11 5.29 33.05
CA LYS A 172 -13.84 6.51 33.48
C LYS A 172 -14.79 7.06 32.40
N MET A 173 -14.52 6.79 31.12
CA MET A 173 -15.44 7.09 30.03
C MET A 173 -16.63 6.11 29.93
N GLY A 174 -16.70 5.09 30.82
CA GLY A 174 -17.73 4.04 30.81
C GLY A 174 -17.48 2.94 29.78
N ILE A 175 -16.26 2.82 29.26
CA ILE A 175 -15.88 1.82 28.27
C ILE A 175 -15.32 0.58 28.97
N GLU A 176 -15.79 -0.60 28.59
CA GLU A 176 -15.18 -1.86 29.00
C GLU A 176 -13.76 -1.97 28.41
N VAL A 177 -12.78 -2.35 29.22
CA VAL A 177 -11.39 -2.48 28.77
C VAL A 177 -10.87 -3.87 29.05
N GLU A 178 -10.39 -4.53 28.02
CA GLU A 178 -9.66 -5.78 28.07
C GLU A 178 -8.21 -5.55 27.62
N ARG A 179 -7.26 -5.79 28.55
CA ARG A 179 -5.83 -5.68 28.21
C ARG A 179 -5.26 -7.05 27.87
N ILE A 180 -4.61 -7.12 26.71
CA ILE A 180 -3.86 -8.30 26.26
C ILE A 180 -2.38 -7.95 26.25
N ASP A 181 -1.67 -8.40 27.25
CA ASP A 181 -0.26 -8.12 27.51
C ASP A 181 0.62 -9.37 27.51
N GLY A 182 1.92 -9.19 27.60
CA GLY A 182 2.92 -10.24 27.74
C GLY A 182 4.26 -9.66 28.14
N HIS A 183 5.22 -10.51 28.53
CA HIS A 183 6.57 -10.07 28.89
C HIS A 183 7.35 -9.51 27.69
N ASP A 184 6.98 -9.92 26.47
CA ASP A 184 7.48 -9.39 25.22
C ASP A 184 6.43 -9.49 24.10
N ARG A 185 6.74 -8.96 22.91
CA ARG A 185 5.87 -8.98 21.73
C ARG A 185 5.47 -10.37 21.27
N TYR A 186 6.33 -11.37 21.49
CA TYR A 186 6.09 -12.76 21.08
C TYR A 186 5.08 -13.42 22.02
N ALA A 187 5.14 -13.11 23.32
CA ALA A 187 4.16 -13.56 24.29
C ALA A 187 2.78 -12.96 24.05
N VAL A 188 2.70 -11.65 23.75
CA VAL A 188 1.45 -10.99 23.33
C VAL A 188 0.90 -11.65 22.07
N ASN A 189 1.74 -11.87 21.06
CA ASN A 189 1.36 -12.49 19.81
C ASN A 189 0.84 -13.93 19.99
N ALA A 190 1.52 -14.74 20.81
CA ALA A 190 1.10 -16.10 21.13
C ALA A 190 -0.26 -16.15 21.87
N LYS A 191 -0.52 -15.19 22.78
CA LYS A 191 -1.83 -15.07 23.43
C LYS A 191 -2.93 -14.76 22.41
N LEU A 192 -2.71 -13.80 21.52
CA LEU A 192 -3.66 -13.42 20.48
C LEU A 192 -3.90 -14.53 19.46
N ALA A 193 -2.87 -15.29 19.11
CA ALA A 193 -2.98 -16.43 18.19
C ALA A 193 -3.96 -17.51 18.69
N LYS A 194 -4.13 -17.67 19.99
CA LYS A 194 -5.09 -18.62 20.60
C LYS A 194 -6.54 -18.34 20.21
N ASN A 195 -6.86 -17.14 19.72
CA ASN A 195 -8.21 -16.82 19.25
C ASN A 195 -8.54 -17.52 17.90
N LYS A 196 -7.53 -17.94 17.13
CA LYS A 196 -7.70 -18.68 15.87
C LYS A 196 -7.78 -20.20 16.12
N LYS A 197 -8.77 -20.65 16.91
CA LYS A 197 -8.90 -22.03 17.43
C LYS A 197 -8.99 -23.13 16.38
N ASN A 198 -9.50 -22.83 15.18
CA ASN A 198 -9.75 -23.80 14.11
C ASN A 198 -8.85 -23.57 12.89
N ALA A 199 -7.69 -22.95 13.08
CA ALA A 199 -6.77 -22.75 11.99
C ALA A 199 -6.15 -24.08 11.54
N ASP A 200 -6.22 -24.34 10.24
CA ASP A 200 -5.52 -25.45 9.57
C ASP A 200 -4.20 -24.98 8.91
N THR A 201 -3.95 -23.71 8.99
CA THR A 201 -2.80 -23.04 8.38
C THR A 201 -2.11 -22.16 9.43
N LEU A 202 -0.79 -22.10 9.40
CA LEU A 202 0.01 -21.19 10.22
C LEU A 202 0.84 -20.27 9.32
N VAL A 203 0.91 -18.98 9.67
CA VAL A 203 1.72 -17.99 8.97
C VAL A 203 2.75 -17.42 9.93
N PHE A 204 4.04 -17.59 9.62
CA PHE A 204 5.15 -17.05 10.38
C PHE A 204 5.72 -15.81 9.70
N ALA A 205 5.98 -14.77 10.48
CA ALA A 205 6.56 -13.53 10.00
C ALA A 205 7.56 -12.96 11.02
N SER A 206 8.41 -12.01 10.57
CA SER A 206 9.41 -11.40 11.45
C SER A 206 8.79 -10.52 12.52
N GLY A 207 9.12 -10.70 13.79
CA GLY A 207 8.80 -9.76 14.86
C GLY A 207 9.81 -8.61 15.00
N GLU A 208 10.85 -8.60 14.17
CA GLU A 208 11.92 -7.60 14.17
C GLU A 208 11.82 -6.62 12.99
N ASN A 209 11.16 -7.05 11.90
CA ASN A 209 10.94 -6.23 10.70
C ASN A 209 9.44 -6.20 10.36
N TYR A 210 8.86 -5.01 10.32
CA TYR A 210 7.43 -4.84 10.09
C TYR A 210 6.96 -5.16 8.66
N ALA A 211 7.82 -5.00 7.67
CA ALA A 211 7.39 -5.05 6.27
C ALA A 211 6.92 -6.45 5.82
N ASP A 212 7.66 -7.50 6.20
CA ASP A 212 7.27 -8.87 5.90
C ASP A 212 6.03 -9.28 6.69
N SER A 213 5.93 -8.79 7.94
CA SER A 213 4.76 -9.05 8.79
C SER A 213 3.50 -8.38 8.27
N LEU A 214 3.60 -7.15 7.74
CA LEU A 214 2.49 -6.47 7.07
C LEU A 214 2.05 -7.23 5.82
N SER A 215 3.03 -7.70 5.03
CA SER A 215 2.74 -8.51 3.84
C SER A 215 2.00 -9.80 4.20
N SER A 216 2.28 -10.39 5.36
CA SER A 216 1.66 -11.65 5.81
C SER A 216 0.17 -11.53 6.15
N VAL A 217 -0.31 -10.30 6.44
CA VAL A 217 -1.70 -10.05 6.88
C VAL A 217 -2.73 -10.56 5.86
N GLY A 218 -2.54 -10.26 4.58
CA GLY A 218 -3.46 -10.71 3.53
C GLY A 218 -3.56 -12.24 3.45
N LEU A 219 -2.43 -12.95 3.58
CA LEU A 219 -2.41 -14.40 3.58
C LEU A 219 -3.11 -14.98 4.83
N ALA A 220 -2.78 -14.43 6.00
CA ALA A 220 -3.39 -14.87 7.26
C ALA A 220 -4.91 -14.63 7.27
N ASN A 221 -5.37 -13.49 6.74
CA ASN A 221 -6.80 -13.19 6.61
C ASN A 221 -7.49 -14.20 5.67
N LYS A 222 -6.91 -14.45 4.50
CA LYS A 222 -7.50 -15.37 3.51
C LYS A 222 -7.56 -16.81 3.99
N THR A 223 -6.56 -17.24 4.74
CA THR A 223 -6.50 -18.61 5.29
C THR A 223 -7.12 -18.72 6.69
N LYS A 224 -7.61 -17.62 7.26
CA LYS A 224 -8.13 -17.53 8.65
C LYS A 224 -7.13 -18.03 9.69
N SER A 225 -5.85 -17.88 9.40
CA SER A 225 -4.75 -18.37 10.22
C SER A 225 -4.19 -17.30 11.15
N PRO A 226 -3.56 -17.70 12.26
CA PRO A 226 -2.79 -16.77 13.07
C PRO A 226 -1.52 -16.35 12.35
N ILE A 227 -1.09 -15.09 12.58
CA ILE A 227 0.26 -14.64 12.31
C ILE A 227 1.09 -14.89 13.56
N LEU A 228 2.16 -15.67 13.43
CA LEU A 228 3.09 -16.01 14.49
C LEU A 228 4.41 -15.27 14.28
N LEU A 229 4.74 -14.37 15.19
CA LEU A 229 5.95 -13.57 15.10
C LEU A 229 7.16 -14.35 15.60
N VAL A 230 8.25 -14.31 14.83
CA VAL A 230 9.51 -14.97 15.18
C VAL A 230 10.70 -14.03 15.04
N GLN A 231 11.82 -14.34 15.71
CA GLN A 231 13.07 -13.64 15.52
C GLN A 231 13.81 -14.22 14.30
N LYS A 232 14.78 -13.46 13.78
CA LYS A 232 15.58 -13.91 12.65
C LYS A 232 16.23 -15.28 12.88
N ASN A 233 16.88 -15.44 14.03
CA ASN A 233 17.72 -16.61 14.33
C ASN A 233 17.20 -17.46 15.48
N VAL A 234 16.08 -17.10 16.09
CA VAL A 234 15.54 -17.80 17.27
C VAL A 234 14.03 -17.96 17.13
N LEU A 235 13.52 -19.16 17.35
CA LEU A 235 12.10 -19.38 17.56
C LEU A 235 11.77 -19.05 19.03
N PRO A 236 10.97 -17.99 19.32
CA PRO A 236 10.70 -17.56 20.70
C PRO A 236 10.02 -18.62 21.52
N THR A 237 10.34 -18.69 22.82
CA THR A 237 9.78 -19.68 23.76
C THR A 237 8.26 -19.64 23.78
N SER A 238 7.64 -18.44 23.82
CA SER A 238 6.18 -18.30 23.79
C SER A 238 5.54 -18.89 22.54
N ILE A 239 6.23 -18.81 21.39
CA ILE A 239 5.76 -19.41 20.14
C ILE A 239 5.94 -20.93 20.16
N LYS A 240 7.05 -21.46 20.71
CA LYS A 240 7.23 -22.91 20.91
C LYS A 240 6.14 -23.49 21.82
N GLU A 241 5.83 -22.80 22.91
CA GLU A 241 4.74 -23.18 23.82
C GLU A 241 3.38 -23.18 23.12
N TYR A 242 3.10 -22.14 22.32
CA TYR A 242 1.90 -22.10 21.49
C TYR A 242 1.83 -23.30 20.54
N LEU A 243 2.90 -23.57 19.78
CA LEU A 243 2.96 -24.71 18.86
C LEU A 243 2.85 -26.06 19.56
N SER A 244 3.27 -26.14 20.82
CA SER A 244 3.11 -27.35 21.65
C SER A 244 1.69 -27.53 22.19
N SER A 245 0.93 -26.44 22.28
CA SER A 245 -0.43 -26.44 22.81
C SER A 245 -1.52 -26.73 21.78
N ILE A 246 -1.21 -26.66 20.48
CA ILE A 246 -2.17 -26.92 19.41
C ILE A 246 -2.14 -28.37 18.94
N ASP A 247 -3.24 -28.82 18.36
CA ASP A 247 -3.30 -30.12 17.68
C ASP A 247 -2.66 -30.02 16.29
N LYS A 248 -1.41 -30.46 16.22
CA LYS A 248 -0.58 -30.38 15.00
C LYS A 248 -1.11 -31.22 13.84
N THR A 249 -1.92 -32.24 14.12
CA THR A 249 -2.51 -33.09 13.08
C THR A 249 -3.54 -32.34 12.24
N LYS A 250 -4.07 -31.25 12.75
CA LYS A 250 -5.00 -30.36 12.04
C LYS A 250 -4.30 -29.34 11.17
N ILE A 251 -2.99 -29.13 11.34
CA ILE A 251 -2.24 -28.14 10.56
C ILE A 251 -1.84 -28.77 9.22
N LEU A 252 -2.46 -28.27 8.16
CA LEU A 252 -2.26 -28.77 6.79
C LEU A 252 -1.24 -27.94 6.02
N LYS A 253 -1.06 -26.68 6.38
CA LYS A 253 -0.16 -25.73 5.70
C LYS A 253 0.60 -24.85 6.70
N SER A 254 1.83 -24.54 6.35
CA SER A 254 2.67 -23.63 7.09
C SER A 254 3.41 -22.73 6.11
N TYR A 255 3.36 -21.43 6.34
CA TYR A 255 4.01 -20.42 5.51
C TYR A 255 5.00 -19.60 6.32
N ILE A 256 6.13 -19.27 5.71
CA ILE A 256 7.10 -18.31 6.23
C ILE A 256 7.18 -17.15 5.27
N VAL A 257 6.75 -15.96 5.72
CA VAL A 257 6.78 -14.74 4.93
C VAL A 257 8.05 -13.96 5.22
N GLY A 258 8.82 -13.72 4.18
CA GLY A 258 10.11 -13.04 4.25
C GLY A 258 11.29 -13.92 3.89
N GLY A 259 12.37 -13.27 3.42
CA GLY A 259 13.60 -13.93 3.02
C GLY A 259 14.42 -14.45 4.21
N THR A 260 15.55 -15.12 3.91
CA THR A 260 16.47 -15.67 4.93
C THR A 260 17.11 -14.58 5.80
N ASN A 261 17.13 -13.34 5.32
CA ASN A 261 17.57 -12.19 6.11
C ASN A 261 16.56 -11.76 7.19
N SER A 262 15.27 -12.09 7.01
CA SER A 262 14.20 -11.82 7.98
C SER A 262 13.97 -13.00 8.92
N ILE A 263 13.96 -14.22 8.39
CA ILE A 263 13.79 -15.47 9.14
C ILE A 263 14.75 -16.51 8.56
N SER A 264 15.75 -16.93 9.33
CA SER A 264 16.78 -17.86 8.87
C SER A 264 16.22 -19.25 8.53
N ASP A 265 17.00 -20.02 7.77
CA ASP A 265 16.64 -21.39 7.45
C ASP A 265 16.73 -22.31 8.68
N SER A 266 17.54 -21.96 9.70
CA SER A 266 17.56 -22.69 10.97
C SER A 266 16.24 -22.56 11.74
N VAL A 267 15.66 -21.36 11.80
CA VAL A 267 14.33 -21.14 12.42
C VAL A 267 13.25 -21.86 11.62
N LYS A 268 13.31 -21.79 10.28
CA LYS A 268 12.40 -22.56 9.43
C LYS A 268 12.49 -24.07 9.71
N ALA A 269 13.70 -24.62 9.76
CA ALA A 269 13.92 -26.04 10.04
C ALA A 269 13.38 -26.46 11.42
N GLU A 270 13.54 -25.60 12.43
CA GLU A 270 12.97 -25.81 13.77
C GLU A 270 11.43 -25.85 13.74
N ILE A 271 10.79 -24.90 13.04
CA ILE A 271 9.33 -24.86 12.83
C ILE A 271 8.87 -26.15 12.13
N ASP A 272 9.53 -26.50 11.01
CA ASP A 272 9.21 -27.71 10.23
C ASP A 272 9.31 -28.98 11.09
N SER A 273 10.33 -29.07 11.93
CA SER A 273 10.51 -30.18 12.86
C SER A 273 9.41 -30.25 13.93
N ILE A 274 9.05 -29.12 14.56
CA ILE A 274 8.01 -29.06 15.58
C ILE A 274 6.64 -29.45 15.00
N LEU A 275 6.34 -28.98 13.78
CA LEU A 275 5.06 -29.24 13.11
C LEU A 275 5.03 -30.60 12.40
N ASN A 276 6.16 -31.25 12.18
CA ASN A 276 6.31 -32.39 11.28
C ASN A 276 5.73 -32.09 9.88
N LEU A 277 5.94 -30.86 9.40
CA LEU A 277 5.37 -30.33 8.15
C LEU A 277 6.38 -29.34 7.52
N LYS A 278 6.59 -29.45 6.21
CA LYS A 278 7.45 -28.50 5.49
C LYS A 278 6.72 -27.18 5.25
N SER A 279 7.26 -26.10 5.83
CA SER A 279 6.76 -24.74 5.60
C SER A 279 7.15 -24.23 4.21
N THR A 280 6.23 -23.56 3.54
CA THR A 280 6.50 -22.87 2.27
C THR A 280 6.98 -21.45 2.56
N ARG A 281 8.17 -21.08 2.06
CA ARG A 281 8.68 -19.72 2.15
C ARG A 281 8.12 -18.88 1.01
N ILE A 282 7.56 -17.71 1.34
CA ILE A 282 7.10 -16.70 0.38
C ILE A 282 7.97 -15.45 0.60
N ALA A 283 8.76 -15.08 -0.39
CA ALA A 283 9.69 -13.97 -0.30
C ALA A 283 9.95 -13.33 -1.66
N GLY A 284 10.26 -12.04 -1.65
CA GLY A 284 10.84 -11.29 -2.76
C GLY A 284 12.22 -10.78 -2.39
N HIS A 285 12.90 -10.10 -3.30
CA HIS A 285 14.20 -9.47 -3.04
C HIS A 285 14.08 -8.24 -2.12
N ASP A 286 12.89 -7.65 -2.03
CA ASP A 286 12.54 -6.56 -1.12
C ASP A 286 11.12 -6.74 -0.56
N ARG A 287 10.71 -5.79 0.30
CA ARG A 287 9.38 -5.76 0.93
C ARG A 287 8.23 -5.67 -0.06
N TYR A 288 8.44 -4.93 -1.14
CA TYR A 288 7.42 -4.68 -2.16
C TYR A 288 7.17 -5.94 -2.98
N LYS A 289 8.26 -6.60 -3.40
CA LYS A 289 8.17 -7.87 -4.10
C LYS A 289 7.60 -8.98 -3.20
N THR A 290 7.99 -9.02 -1.92
CA THR A 290 7.42 -9.97 -0.95
C THR A 290 5.90 -9.77 -0.85
N SER A 291 5.44 -8.53 -0.74
CA SER A 291 4.01 -8.19 -0.69
C SER A 291 3.24 -8.68 -1.94
N VAL A 292 3.82 -8.50 -3.12
CA VAL A 292 3.23 -9.00 -4.38
C VAL A 292 3.18 -10.53 -4.40
N GLU A 293 4.24 -11.22 -4.01
CA GLU A 293 4.26 -12.69 -4.01
C GLU A 293 3.27 -13.27 -3.00
N VAL A 294 3.12 -12.65 -1.83
CA VAL A 294 2.09 -13.04 -0.85
C VAL A 294 0.69 -12.82 -1.43
N SER A 295 0.47 -11.68 -2.10
CA SER A 295 -0.83 -11.36 -2.71
C SER A 295 -1.21 -12.34 -3.81
N LYS A 296 -0.27 -12.80 -4.62
CA LYS A 296 -0.50 -13.84 -5.65
C LYS A 296 -0.92 -15.18 -5.05
N VAL A 297 -0.30 -15.55 -3.92
CA VAL A 297 -0.64 -16.81 -3.24
C VAL A 297 -1.99 -16.73 -2.54
N ALA A 298 -2.26 -15.62 -1.85
CA ALA A 298 -3.47 -15.46 -1.06
C ALA A 298 -4.70 -15.13 -1.92
N TYR A 299 -4.52 -14.32 -2.97
CA TYR A 299 -5.61 -13.77 -3.79
C TYR A 299 -5.29 -13.88 -5.29
N PRO A 300 -5.19 -15.09 -5.86
CA PRO A 300 -4.82 -15.28 -7.27
C PRO A 300 -5.81 -14.62 -8.24
N ASN A 301 -7.05 -14.42 -7.83
CA ASN A 301 -8.12 -13.82 -8.63
C ASN A 301 -8.69 -12.57 -7.94
N ALA A 302 -7.83 -11.71 -7.39
CA ALA A 302 -8.27 -10.50 -6.71
C ALA A 302 -9.04 -9.57 -7.66
N LYS A 303 -10.24 -9.13 -7.24
CA LYS A 303 -11.08 -8.18 -7.97
C LYS A 303 -10.89 -6.73 -7.53
N LYS A 304 -10.17 -6.52 -6.46
CA LYS A 304 -9.79 -5.24 -5.84
C LYS A 304 -8.55 -5.45 -5.00
N ALA A 305 -7.90 -4.36 -4.60
CA ALA A 305 -6.74 -4.40 -3.71
C ALA A 305 -6.71 -3.20 -2.77
N ILE A 306 -5.99 -3.34 -1.66
CA ILE A 306 -5.64 -2.26 -0.76
C ILE A 306 -4.15 -1.95 -0.95
N PHE A 307 -3.83 -0.70 -1.24
CA PHE A 307 -2.46 -0.22 -1.39
C PHE A 307 -2.07 0.62 -0.18
N THR A 308 -0.88 0.40 0.33
CA THR A 308 -0.33 1.19 1.43
C THR A 308 1.18 1.28 1.32
N THR A 309 1.79 2.26 1.99
CA THR A 309 3.25 2.42 1.93
C THR A 309 3.98 1.28 2.61
N GLY A 310 5.11 0.87 2.02
CA GLY A 310 6.06 -0.03 2.68
C GLY A 310 7.07 0.67 3.59
N GLU A 311 7.01 2.00 3.73
CA GLU A 311 7.99 2.81 4.46
C GLU A 311 7.54 3.13 5.89
N VAL A 312 6.23 3.17 6.15
CA VAL A 312 5.63 3.46 7.45
C VAL A 312 4.56 2.40 7.75
N TYR A 313 4.53 1.89 8.96
CA TYR A 313 3.67 0.75 9.30
C TYR A 313 2.21 1.12 9.65
N ALA A 314 1.95 2.35 10.09
CA ALA A 314 0.66 2.71 10.68
C ALA A 314 -0.53 2.55 9.70
N ASP A 315 -0.41 3.08 8.47
CA ASP A 315 -1.48 2.98 7.47
C ASP A 315 -1.74 1.51 7.07
N ALA A 316 -0.67 0.72 6.94
CA ALA A 316 -0.75 -0.69 6.59
C ALA A 316 -1.41 -1.56 7.68
N LEU A 317 -1.17 -1.21 8.95
CA LEU A 317 -1.79 -1.91 10.09
C LEU A 317 -3.27 -1.62 10.20
N ALA A 318 -3.68 -0.37 9.99
CA ALA A 318 -5.09 0.01 9.93
C ALA A 318 -5.82 -0.68 8.76
N ALA A 319 -5.09 -1.04 7.70
CA ALA A 319 -5.61 -1.83 6.57
C ALA A 319 -5.92 -3.29 6.91
N ALA A 320 -5.30 -3.87 7.95
CA ALA A 320 -5.42 -5.29 8.27
C ALA A 320 -6.88 -5.77 8.46
N PRO A 321 -7.70 -5.14 9.31
CA PRO A 321 -9.10 -5.54 9.46
C PRO A 321 -9.95 -5.23 8.21
N VAL A 322 -9.61 -4.18 7.44
CA VAL A 322 -10.30 -3.86 6.19
C VAL A 322 -10.05 -4.94 5.14
N SER A 323 -8.80 -5.38 4.97
CA SER A 323 -8.43 -6.48 4.06
C SER A 323 -9.31 -7.72 4.28
N GLN A 324 -9.56 -8.06 5.53
CA GLN A 324 -10.42 -9.19 5.90
C GLN A 324 -11.89 -8.89 5.61
N LYS A 325 -12.36 -7.69 5.93
CA LYS A 325 -13.77 -7.28 5.73
C LYS A 325 -14.19 -7.27 4.27
N ILE A 326 -13.32 -6.77 3.39
CA ILE A 326 -13.64 -6.62 1.96
C ILE A 326 -13.02 -7.72 1.08
N ASP A 327 -12.36 -8.72 1.67
CA ASP A 327 -11.67 -9.83 1.00
C ASP A 327 -10.69 -9.35 -0.09
N ALA A 328 -9.73 -8.50 0.29
CA ALA A 328 -8.78 -7.89 -0.62
C ALA A 328 -7.33 -8.05 -0.15
N PRO A 329 -6.35 -8.25 -1.05
CA PRO A 329 -4.94 -8.25 -0.71
C PRO A 329 -4.47 -6.88 -0.24
N ILE A 330 -3.45 -6.85 0.66
CA ILE A 330 -2.69 -5.66 0.98
C ILE A 330 -1.41 -5.69 0.16
N VAL A 331 -1.23 -4.68 -0.69
CA VAL A 331 -0.06 -4.51 -1.55
C VAL A 331 0.76 -3.32 -1.07
N LEU A 332 1.99 -3.58 -0.64
CA LEU A 332 2.90 -2.50 -0.25
C LEU A 332 3.45 -1.84 -1.50
N VAL A 333 3.43 -0.51 -1.54
CA VAL A 333 3.95 0.29 -2.65
C VAL A 333 5.00 1.29 -2.17
N PRO A 334 6.00 1.61 -3.00
CA PRO A 334 6.93 2.71 -2.73
C PRO A 334 6.18 4.05 -2.73
N LYS A 335 6.73 5.04 -2.04
CA LYS A 335 6.14 6.37 -1.95
C LYS A 335 5.87 7.00 -3.32
N ASP A 336 6.87 7.02 -4.20
CA ASP A 336 6.85 7.85 -5.40
C ASP A 336 6.57 7.08 -6.69
N ASN A 337 6.81 5.76 -6.72
CA ASN A 337 6.70 5.02 -7.97
C ASN A 337 6.41 3.54 -7.74
N ILE A 338 5.44 2.98 -8.48
CA ILE A 338 5.14 1.54 -8.52
C ILE A 338 6.06 0.76 -9.48
N GLN A 339 6.91 1.43 -10.24
CA GLN A 339 7.96 0.79 -11.04
C GLN A 339 9.16 0.53 -10.13
N LEU A 340 9.39 -0.71 -9.77
CA LEU A 340 10.62 -1.12 -9.11
C LEU A 340 11.79 -0.96 -10.09
N GLU A 341 12.91 -0.43 -9.59
CA GLU A 341 14.13 -0.25 -10.38
C GLU A 341 14.56 -1.59 -11.00
N LYS A 342 15.03 -1.54 -12.25
CA LYS A 342 15.69 -2.67 -12.88
C LYS A 342 16.90 -3.04 -12.03
N GLU A 343 16.97 -4.25 -11.52
CA GLU A 343 18.25 -4.78 -11.03
C GLU A 343 19.27 -4.67 -12.16
N ALA A 344 20.34 -3.94 -11.91
CA ALA A 344 21.33 -3.57 -12.92
C ALA A 344 22.01 -4.77 -13.60
N ASN A 345 21.82 -6.01 -13.11
CA ASN A 345 22.54 -7.21 -13.53
C ASN A 345 21.66 -8.46 -13.74
N SER A 346 20.33 -8.33 -13.81
CA SER A 346 19.46 -9.49 -14.01
C SER A 346 18.92 -9.55 -15.43
N SER A 347 19.24 -10.61 -16.17
CA SER A 347 18.63 -10.96 -17.46
C SER A 347 17.14 -11.34 -17.34
N ASN A 348 16.65 -11.56 -16.14
CA ASN A 348 15.25 -11.79 -15.84
C ASN A 348 14.54 -10.46 -15.60
N LYS A 349 13.59 -10.11 -16.47
CA LYS A 349 12.65 -9.00 -16.30
C LYS A 349 11.90 -9.23 -14.99
N THR A 350 12.36 -8.60 -13.91
CA THR A 350 11.68 -8.60 -12.62
C THR A 350 10.25 -8.13 -12.84
N GLN A 351 9.28 -8.93 -12.42
CA GLN A 351 7.87 -8.53 -12.45
C GLN A 351 7.71 -7.36 -11.49
N THR A 352 7.55 -6.17 -12.07
CA THR A 352 7.28 -4.94 -11.35
C THR A 352 5.87 -4.98 -10.75
N HIS A 353 5.58 -4.11 -9.78
CA HIS A 353 4.20 -3.88 -9.33
C HIS A 353 3.27 -3.60 -10.50
N GLU A 354 3.74 -2.83 -11.47
CA GLU A 354 3.00 -2.55 -12.71
C GLU A 354 2.46 -3.82 -13.36
N ASN A 355 3.30 -4.83 -13.57
CA ASN A 355 2.87 -6.08 -14.19
C ASN A 355 1.86 -6.84 -13.32
N TYR A 356 2.03 -6.82 -12.00
CA TYR A 356 1.07 -7.44 -11.08
C TYR A 356 -0.27 -6.70 -11.13
N LEU A 357 -0.27 -5.38 -11.02
CA LEU A 357 -1.49 -4.58 -11.01
C LEU A 357 -2.23 -4.65 -12.36
N LYS A 358 -1.52 -4.56 -13.48
CA LYS A 358 -2.10 -4.74 -14.83
C LYS A 358 -2.65 -6.16 -15.05
N GLY A 359 -2.11 -7.14 -14.34
CA GLY A 359 -2.59 -8.53 -14.35
C GLY A 359 -3.84 -8.76 -13.51
N LEU A 360 -4.22 -7.86 -12.61
CA LEU A 360 -5.44 -7.97 -11.83
C LEU A 360 -6.67 -7.76 -12.70
N ASN A 361 -7.70 -8.58 -12.47
CA ASN A 361 -9.02 -8.38 -13.08
C ASN A 361 -9.91 -7.57 -12.13
N VAL A 362 -9.57 -6.28 -11.98
CA VAL A 362 -10.29 -5.39 -11.06
C VAL A 362 -11.72 -5.17 -11.56
N GLU A 363 -12.67 -5.51 -10.73
CA GLU A 363 -14.11 -5.38 -10.97
C GLU A 363 -14.80 -4.51 -9.90
N GLU A 364 -14.08 -4.19 -8.84
CA GLU A 364 -14.56 -3.44 -7.69
C GLU A 364 -13.54 -2.35 -7.31
N LYS A 365 -14.02 -1.33 -6.61
CA LYS A 365 -13.20 -0.23 -6.13
C LYS A 365 -12.05 -0.74 -5.24
N SER A 366 -10.85 -0.32 -5.55
CA SER A 366 -9.64 -0.51 -4.72
C SER A 366 -9.43 0.67 -3.78
N TYR A 367 -8.56 0.53 -2.79
CA TYR A 367 -8.31 1.58 -1.81
C TYR A 367 -6.82 1.86 -1.66
N VAL A 368 -6.48 3.11 -1.40
CA VAL A 368 -5.11 3.56 -1.07
C VAL A 368 -5.15 4.18 0.32
N PHE A 369 -4.47 3.56 1.28
CA PHE A 369 -4.40 4.05 2.66
C PHE A 369 -3.09 4.79 2.88
N GLY A 370 -3.21 6.03 3.28
CA GLY A 370 -2.11 6.95 3.51
C GLY A 370 -2.15 8.19 2.62
N GLY A 371 -1.73 9.31 3.18
CA GLY A 371 -1.70 10.60 2.52
C GLY A 371 -0.53 10.75 1.53
N GLU A 372 -0.43 11.91 0.89
CA GLU A 372 0.59 12.23 -0.10
C GLU A 372 2.02 12.05 0.43
N ASN A 373 2.22 12.26 1.74
CA ASN A 373 3.53 12.02 2.38
C ASN A 373 3.92 10.54 2.44
N SER A 374 2.96 9.63 2.42
CA SER A 374 3.15 8.17 2.42
C SER A 374 3.15 7.59 1.01
N ILE A 375 2.23 8.05 0.16
CA ILE A 375 2.06 7.61 -1.24
C ILE A 375 1.76 8.86 -2.06
N SER A 376 2.70 9.30 -2.89
CA SER A 376 2.56 10.52 -3.69
C SER A 376 1.37 10.45 -4.66
N ASP A 377 0.89 11.59 -5.10
CA ASP A 377 -0.21 11.67 -6.07
C ASP A 377 0.15 11.02 -7.41
N ASP A 378 1.42 11.09 -7.81
CA ASP A 378 1.90 10.38 -9.01
C ASP A 378 1.85 8.86 -8.82
N CYS A 379 2.27 8.37 -7.65
CA CYS A 379 2.17 6.95 -7.32
C CYS A 379 0.71 6.51 -7.30
N PHE A 380 -0.18 7.28 -6.69
CA PHE A 380 -1.63 7.02 -6.69
C PHE A 380 -2.22 7.02 -8.10
N THR A 381 -1.84 8.00 -8.94
CA THR A 381 -2.26 8.04 -10.35
C THR A 381 -1.74 6.83 -11.13
N ASN A 382 -0.50 6.42 -10.90
CA ASN A 382 0.07 5.23 -11.52
C ASN A 382 -0.59 3.93 -11.05
N ILE A 383 -1.02 3.84 -9.79
CA ILE A 383 -1.86 2.74 -9.30
C ILE A 383 -3.15 2.68 -10.13
N LYS A 384 -3.88 3.79 -10.25
CA LYS A 384 -5.13 3.85 -11.04
C LYS A 384 -4.91 3.47 -12.51
N ASN A 385 -3.87 4.02 -13.13
CA ASN A 385 -3.52 3.70 -14.50
C ASN A 385 -3.21 2.20 -14.70
N ALA A 386 -2.44 1.61 -13.77
CA ALA A 386 -2.13 0.18 -13.83
C ALA A 386 -3.38 -0.69 -13.69
N LEU A 387 -4.28 -0.37 -12.75
CA LEU A 387 -5.54 -1.09 -12.55
C LEU A 387 -6.46 -1.00 -13.78
N LEU A 388 -6.45 0.13 -14.49
CA LEU A 388 -7.19 0.33 -15.74
C LEU A 388 -6.42 -0.14 -16.98
N LYS A 389 -5.25 -0.78 -16.81
CA LYS A 389 -4.39 -1.25 -17.89
C LYS A 389 -3.90 -0.14 -18.84
N LYS A 390 -3.84 1.10 -18.34
CA LYS A 390 -3.31 2.28 -19.02
C LYS A 390 -1.80 2.39 -18.87
N ASP A 391 -1.19 3.28 -19.66
CA ASP A 391 0.22 3.61 -19.51
C ASP A 391 0.47 4.41 -18.23
N LEU A 392 1.58 4.10 -17.59
CA LEU A 392 2.00 4.81 -16.38
C LEU A 392 2.61 6.15 -16.73
N ILE A 393 2.43 7.11 -15.82
CA ILE A 393 3.17 8.36 -15.89
C ILE A 393 4.65 8.04 -15.65
N LYS A 394 5.49 8.38 -16.62
CA LYS A 394 6.93 8.19 -16.49
C LYS A 394 7.50 9.21 -15.51
N VAL A 395 8.10 8.70 -14.44
CA VAL A 395 8.83 9.49 -13.46
C VAL A 395 10.32 9.26 -13.69
N TYR A 396 11.07 10.31 -13.97
CA TYR A 396 12.50 10.22 -14.20
C TYR A 396 13.28 10.55 -12.92
N LYS A 397 14.07 9.59 -12.41
CA LYS A 397 15.00 9.83 -11.29
C LYS A 397 16.38 10.15 -11.87
N THR A 398 16.89 11.33 -11.64
CA THR A 398 18.32 11.62 -11.67
C THR A 398 18.85 11.58 -10.24
N ASP A 399 20.14 11.34 -10.03
CA ASP A 399 20.81 11.05 -8.74
C ASP A 399 20.26 11.65 -7.44
N ARG A 400 19.39 12.66 -7.51
CA ARG A 400 18.63 13.25 -6.39
C ARG A 400 17.36 14.00 -6.82
N ASN A 401 17.00 14.01 -8.11
CA ASN A 401 15.86 14.77 -8.62
C ASN A 401 14.90 13.84 -9.38
N VAL A 402 13.65 13.89 -9.00
CA VAL A 402 12.55 13.22 -9.68
C VAL A 402 11.82 14.29 -10.50
N PHE A 403 11.77 14.16 -11.83
CA PHE A 403 10.98 15.05 -12.67
C PHE A 403 9.59 14.46 -12.86
N ARG A 404 8.58 15.22 -12.49
CA ARG A 404 7.17 14.85 -12.63
C ARG A 404 6.51 15.78 -13.62
N LEU A 405 5.60 15.25 -14.39
CA LEU A 405 4.78 16.05 -15.29
C LEU A 405 4.00 17.11 -14.46
N LYS A 406 4.04 18.37 -14.91
CA LYS A 406 3.47 19.55 -14.28
C LYS A 406 4.20 20.11 -13.05
N ASP A 407 5.27 19.47 -12.58
CA ASP A 407 6.10 20.03 -11.51
C ASP A 407 6.90 21.22 -11.96
N TYR A 408 7.43 21.95 -10.97
CA TYR A 408 8.36 23.05 -11.17
C TYR A 408 9.73 22.66 -10.62
N VAL A 409 10.74 23.01 -11.38
CA VAL A 409 12.15 22.78 -11.03
C VAL A 409 12.94 24.07 -11.14
N VAL A 410 14.05 24.15 -10.43
CA VAL A 410 14.97 25.29 -10.48
C VAL A 410 16.31 24.80 -10.98
N ASN A 411 16.83 25.46 -12.00
CA ASN A 411 18.17 25.17 -12.52
C ASN A 411 19.26 25.76 -11.59
N ASN A 412 20.23 24.94 -11.20
CA ASN A 412 21.36 25.37 -10.38
C ASN A 412 22.59 25.83 -11.19
N LYS A 413 22.50 25.76 -12.52
CA LYS A 413 23.48 26.29 -13.50
C LYS A 413 22.71 26.87 -14.69
N ALA A 414 23.36 27.74 -15.45
CA ALA A 414 22.82 28.20 -16.72
C ALA A 414 22.62 27.00 -17.66
N ILE A 415 21.49 26.96 -18.36
CA ILE A 415 21.10 25.84 -19.22
C ILE A 415 20.66 26.34 -20.59
N THR A 416 20.71 25.45 -21.57
CA THR A 416 20.17 25.69 -22.91
C THR A 416 19.09 24.66 -23.19
N LEU A 417 17.90 25.11 -23.54
CA LEU A 417 16.82 24.24 -24.01
C LEU A 417 16.96 24.00 -25.52
N LEU A 418 16.75 22.77 -25.98
CA LEU A 418 16.95 22.31 -27.33
C LEU A 418 15.63 21.97 -28.03
N THR A 419 15.60 22.02 -29.35
CA THR A 419 14.41 21.70 -30.16
C THR A 419 14.03 20.21 -30.12
N GLU A 420 14.99 19.32 -29.91
CA GLU A 420 14.83 17.86 -29.97
C GLU A 420 15.63 17.16 -28.86
N MET A 421 15.31 15.88 -28.61
CA MET A 421 16.00 15.01 -27.62
C MET A 421 17.37 14.53 -28.10
N LYS A 422 18.26 15.47 -28.51
CA LYS A 422 19.57 15.14 -29.05
C LYS A 422 20.56 16.29 -28.75
N ASP A 423 21.75 15.95 -28.29
CA ASP A 423 22.75 16.93 -27.86
C ASP A 423 23.21 17.90 -29.01
N SER A 424 23.07 17.50 -30.27
CA SER A 424 23.36 18.31 -31.46
C SER A 424 22.14 19.10 -31.99
N ALA A 425 21.02 19.09 -31.26
CA ALA A 425 19.81 19.80 -31.69
C ALA A 425 20.00 21.32 -31.62
N LYS A 426 19.18 22.04 -32.37
CA LYS A 426 19.20 23.51 -32.37
C LYS A 426 18.76 24.02 -31.01
N LYS A 427 19.40 25.09 -30.56
CA LYS A 427 19.05 25.86 -29.41
C LYS A 427 17.68 26.51 -29.58
N VAL A 428 16.85 26.45 -28.56
CA VAL A 428 15.60 27.19 -28.45
C VAL A 428 15.81 28.45 -27.64
N ILE A 429 16.32 28.31 -26.40
CA ILE A 429 16.54 29.43 -25.47
C ILE A 429 17.64 29.07 -24.46
N ASP A 430 18.41 30.08 -24.03
CA ASP A 430 19.28 29.99 -22.86
C ASP A 430 18.52 30.49 -21.63
N VAL A 431 18.65 29.78 -20.55
CA VAL A 431 18.03 30.10 -19.27
C VAL A 431 19.11 30.31 -18.22
N ALA A 432 19.17 31.51 -17.64
CA ALA A 432 20.12 31.84 -16.58
C ALA A 432 19.88 30.96 -15.34
N VAL A 433 20.90 30.88 -14.47
CA VAL A 433 20.83 30.13 -13.21
C VAL A 433 19.70 30.64 -12.30
N ASN A 434 19.18 29.74 -11.45
CA ASN A 434 18.12 30.01 -10.47
C ASN A 434 16.81 30.50 -11.08
N LYS A 435 16.43 29.96 -12.23
CA LYS A 435 15.11 30.18 -12.82
C LYS A 435 14.20 28.98 -12.55
N ILE A 436 12.91 29.27 -12.41
CA ILE A 436 11.86 28.27 -12.25
C ILE A 436 11.40 27.86 -13.63
N LEU A 437 11.35 26.56 -13.86
CA LEU A 437 10.89 25.95 -15.12
C LEU A 437 9.79 24.92 -14.80
N LYS A 438 8.80 24.86 -15.65
CA LYS A 438 7.72 23.87 -15.56
C LYS A 438 8.10 22.60 -16.31
N VAL A 439 7.85 21.44 -15.72
CA VAL A 439 8.02 20.14 -16.38
C VAL A 439 6.82 19.88 -17.30
N VAL A 440 7.04 19.85 -18.60
CA VAL A 440 6.00 19.67 -19.62
C VAL A 440 5.93 18.23 -20.08
N LYS A 441 7.07 17.56 -20.25
CA LYS A 441 7.16 16.17 -20.71
C LYS A 441 8.41 15.50 -20.15
N VAL A 442 8.31 14.22 -19.85
CA VAL A 442 9.43 13.39 -19.39
C VAL A 442 9.55 12.21 -20.33
N GLU A 443 10.73 12.03 -20.95
CA GLU A 443 11.03 10.97 -21.90
C GLU A 443 12.42 10.40 -21.62
N ASP A 444 12.50 9.10 -21.28
CA ASP A 444 13.75 8.37 -21.06
C ASP A 444 14.84 9.23 -20.37
N LYS A 445 15.86 9.67 -21.12
CA LYS A 445 16.99 10.49 -20.65
C LYS A 445 16.81 11.99 -20.87
N TRP A 446 15.60 12.45 -21.20
CA TRP A 446 15.32 13.82 -21.56
C TRP A 446 14.08 14.35 -20.83
N VAL A 447 14.11 15.63 -20.51
CA VAL A 447 12.97 16.34 -19.98
C VAL A 447 12.66 17.56 -20.84
N ASN A 448 11.39 17.75 -21.17
CA ASN A 448 10.91 18.98 -21.81
C ASN A 448 10.49 19.95 -20.73
N LEU A 449 11.15 21.08 -20.71
CA LEU A 449 10.90 22.15 -19.74
C LEU A 449 10.32 23.37 -20.45
N SER A 450 9.41 24.06 -19.80
CA SER A 450 8.88 25.34 -20.23
C SER A 450 9.48 26.45 -19.38
N PHE A 451 9.94 27.49 -20.04
CA PHE A 451 10.37 28.74 -19.44
C PHE A 451 9.77 29.93 -20.19
N ASN A 452 8.96 30.74 -19.51
CA ASN A 452 8.21 31.86 -20.10
C ASN A 452 7.40 31.45 -21.37
N GLY A 453 6.74 30.28 -21.29
CA GLY A 453 5.92 29.76 -22.41
C GLY A 453 6.74 29.14 -23.55
N ILE A 454 8.06 29.15 -23.49
CA ILE A 454 8.95 28.54 -24.49
C ILE A 454 9.36 27.16 -24.01
N ASN A 455 9.01 26.11 -24.76
CA ASN A 455 9.29 24.73 -24.45
C ASN A 455 10.57 24.26 -25.14
N GLY A 456 11.35 23.44 -24.43
CA GLY A 456 12.52 22.81 -25.05
C GLY A 456 13.05 21.64 -24.23
N TRP A 457 13.88 20.83 -24.87
CA TRP A 457 14.42 19.59 -24.30
C TRP A 457 15.79 19.81 -23.66
N ILE A 458 16.04 19.11 -22.59
CA ILE A 458 17.33 19.09 -21.91
C ILE A 458 17.54 17.74 -21.21
N ARG A 459 18.80 17.36 -20.98
CA ARG A 459 19.11 16.28 -20.07
C ARG A 459 18.85 16.71 -18.62
N PRO A 460 18.25 15.87 -17.78
CA PRO A 460 17.77 16.22 -16.43
C PRO A 460 18.91 16.35 -15.40
N GLU A 461 19.94 17.11 -15.71
CA GLU A 461 21.09 17.33 -14.84
C GLU A 461 21.15 18.78 -14.36
N GLY A 462 21.45 18.97 -13.06
CA GLY A 462 21.65 20.31 -12.50
C GLY A 462 20.35 21.05 -12.17
N PHE A 463 19.33 20.33 -11.73
CA PHE A 463 18.07 20.91 -11.27
C PHE A 463 17.81 20.55 -9.82
N LYS A 464 17.06 21.42 -9.13
CA LYS A 464 16.45 21.18 -7.84
C LYS A 464 14.94 21.27 -7.98
N TYR A 465 14.21 20.53 -7.16
CA TYR A 465 12.80 20.81 -6.97
C TYR A 465 12.60 22.24 -6.54
N TYR A 466 11.60 22.86 -7.09
CA TYR A 466 11.17 24.13 -6.57
C TYR A 466 10.60 23.94 -5.16
N ASN A 467 11.33 24.41 -4.16
CA ASN A 467 10.85 24.49 -2.79
C ASN A 467 10.80 25.99 -2.42
N PRO A 468 9.62 26.54 -2.15
CA PRO A 468 9.50 27.95 -1.80
C PRO A 468 10.43 28.40 -0.68
N LYS A 469 10.74 27.54 0.29
CA LYS A 469 11.65 27.81 1.41
C LYS A 469 13.09 28.12 0.96
N ASP A 470 13.56 27.50 -0.12
CA ASP A 470 14.92 27.71 -0.65
C ASP A 470 15.10 29.10 -1.26
N PHE A 471 14.01 29.83 -1.49
CA PHE A 471 14.00 31.19 -2.02
C PHE A 471 13.73 32.26 -0.96
N GLY A 472 13.87 31.92 0.32
CA GLY A 472 13.64 32.86 1.43
C GLY A 472 12.17 33.20 1.67
N ILE A 473 11.24 32.36 1.15
CA ILE A 473 9.80 32.50 1.36
C ILE A 473 9.36 31.72 2.62
N SER A 474 10.27 31.52 3.57
CA SER A 474 10.00 30.70 4.76
C SER A 474 9.04 31.32 5.77
N HIS A 475 8.84 32.64 5.75
CA HIS A 475 7.90 33.33 6.63
C HIS A 475 7.34 34.58 5.96
N ILE A 476 6.20 34.47 5.34
CA ILE A 476 5.36 35.64 5.12
C ILE A 476 4.54 35.76 6.41
N THR A 477 4.83 36.86 7.15
CA THR A 477 4.12 37.11 8.40
C THR A 477 2.62 37.29 8.11
N VAL A 478 1.84 36.33 8.58
CA VAL A 478 0.40 36.15 8.40
C VAL A 478 -0.51 37.37 8.70
N PRO A 479 -0.10 38.42 9.50
CA PRO A 479 -1.01 39.52 9.81
C PRO A 479 -1.53 40.33 8.63
N ASN A 480 -0.74 40.49 7.57
CA ASN A 480 -1.20 41.26 6.40
C ASN A 480 -2.07 40.48 5.43
N ILE A 481 -2.04 39.15 5.51
CA ILE A 481 -2.81 38.27 4.62
C ILE A 481 -4.19 38.02 5.19
N MET A 482 -4.32 37.91 6.51
CA MET A 482 -5.63 37.82 7.18
C MET A 482 -6.50 39.06 6.92
N ASN A 483 -5.89 40.24 6.75
CA ASN A 483 -6.62 41.44 6.36
C ASN A 483 -7.09 41.42 4.90
N GLN A 484 -6.43 40.70 4.01
CA GLN A 484 -6.85 40.56 2.61
C GLN A 484 -8.04 39.58 2.46
N MET A 485 -8.25 38.70 3.42
CA MET A 485 -9.41 37.80 3.45
C MET A 485 -10.63 38.40 4.16
N ASN A 486 -10.53 39.59 4.74
CA ASN A 486 -11.67 40.27 5.31
C ASN A 486 -12.56 40.82 4.17
N PRO A 487 -13.82 40.35 4.03
CA PRO A 487 -14.70 40.78 2.93
C PRO A 487 -14.94 42.28 2.86
N LYS A 488 -14.68 43.01 3.95
CA LYS A 488 -14.82 44.48 4.01
C LYS A 488 -13.61 45.24 3.41
N SER A 489 -12.46 44.59 3.23
CA SER A 489 -11.25 45.20 2.64
C SER A 489 -11.12 44.91 1.14
N GLN A 490 -11.94 44.03 0.59
CA GLN A 490 -11.91 43.65 -0.82
C GLN A 490 -12.98 44.37 -1.63
N ARG A 491 -12.75 45.62 -1.97
CA ARG A 491 -13.55 46.29 -2.99
C ARG A 491 -13.14 45.72 -4.36
N GLY A 492 -13.97 44.82 -4.90
CA GLY A 492 -13.97 44.48 -6.32
C GLY A 492 -13.57 43.05 -6.72
N ILE A 493 -13.23 42.14 -5.80
CA ILE A 493 -12.92 40.75 -6.14
C ILE A 493 -14.05 39.86 -5.66
N LYS A 494 -14.90 39.39 -6.59
CA LYS A 494 -15.83 38.29 -6.33
C LYS A 494 -15.01 37.01 -6.25
N GLN A 495 -14.44 36.71 -5.11
CA GLN A 495 -13.86 35.40 -4.86
C GLN A 495 -14.95 34.44 -4.41
N LYS A 496 -15.10 33.34 -5.12
CA LYS A 496 -15.54 32.10 -4.48
C LYS A 496 -14.45 31.78 -3.45
N ALA A 497 -14.81 31.83 -2.18
CA ALA A 497 -13.91 31.56 -1.08
C ALA A 497 -13.27 30.18 -1.26
N ALA A 498 -12.01 30.16 -1.64
CA ALA A 498 -11.19 28.98 -1.47
C ALA A 498 -10.76 28.94 0.01
N PRO A 499 -10.95 27.85 0.74
CA PRO A 499 -10.61 27.76 2.16
C PRO A 499 -9.11 27.89 2.46
N ILE A 500 -8.25 27.98 1.45
CA ILE A 500 -6.80 27.92 1.53
C ILE A 500 -6.11 29.17 0.96
N GLY A 501 -6.82 30.28 0.87
CA GLY A 501 -6.42 31.42 0.03
C GLY A 501 -5.22 32.27 0.46
N CYS A 502 -4.68 32.14 1.68
CA CYS A 502 -3.64 33.04 2.17
C CYS A 502 -2.22 32.67 1.71
N GLU A 503 -1.83 31.40 1.84
CA GLU A 503 -0.49 30.96 1.46
C GLU A 503 -0.22 31.04 -0.05
N PRO A 504 -1.13 30.59 -0.92
CA PRO A 504 -0.97 30.71 -2.36
C PRO A 504 -0.84 32.16 -2.86
N THR A 505 -1.65 33.07 -2.33
CA THR A 505 -1.59 34.49 -2.72
C THR A 505 -0.25 35.12 -2.33
N ALA A 506 0.19 34.85 -1.11
CA ALA A 506 1.46 35.34 -0.61
C ALA A 506 2.62 34.77 -1.40
N MET A 507 2.60 33.48 -1.72
CA MET A 507 3.61 32.81 -2.51
C MET A 507 3.66 33.38 -3.95
N TYR A 508 2.52 33.58 -4.59
CA TYR A 508 2.43 34.16 -5.91
C TYR A 508 3.01 35.57 -5.96
N HIS A 509 2.62 36.46 -5.05
CA HIS A 509 3.13 37.83 -5.00
C HIS A 509 4.60 37.90 -4.57
N ALA A 510 5.05 37.03 -3.67
CA ALA A 510 6.46 37.00 -3.28
C ALA A 510 7.36 36.54 -4.44
N LEU A 511 6.90 35.61 -5.25
CA LEU A 511 7.59 35.14 -6.45
C LEU A 511 7.69 36.27 -7.50
N GLN A 512 6.57 36.99 -7.74
CA GLN A 512 6.59 38.15 -8.61
C GLN A 512 7.52 39.27 -8.09
N ALA A 513 7.46 39.59 -6.80
CA ALA A 513 8.31 40.60 -6.19
C ALA A 513 9.82 40.26 -6.25
N LYS A 514 10.16 38.97 -6.30
CA LYS A 514 11.55 38.49 -6.51
C LYS A 514 11.95 38.41 -7.98
N GLY A 515 11.11 38.90 -8.90
CA GLY A 515 11.40 38.93 -10.33
C GLY A 515 11.27 37.57 -11.04
N TYR A 516 10.57 36.61 -10.44
CA TYR A 516 10.22 35.36 -11.12
C TYR A 516 9.02 35.63 -12.02
N ALA A 517 9.20 35.46 -13.33
CA ALA A 517 8.08 35.45 -14.25
C ALA A 517 7.36 34.11 -14.08
N LEU A 518 6.15 34.13 -13.56
CA LEU A 518 5.29 32.95 -13.49
C LEU A 518 4.58 32.80 -14.84
N GLU A 519 4.55 31.56 -15.35
CA GLU A 519 3.94 31.23 -16.66
C GLU A 519 2.41 31.30 -16.65
N TYR A 520 1.80 31.65 -15.53
CA TYR A 520 0.35 31.63 -15.33
C TYR A 520 -0.12 32.83 -14.49
N THR A 521 -1.38 33.14 -14.69
CA THR A 521 -2.09 34.10 -13.87
C THR A 521 -2.29 33.57 -12.45
N TYR A 522 -2.63 34.46 -11.51
CA TYR A 522 -2.92 34.09 -10.13
C TYR A 522 -4.00 32.98 -10.03
N ASN A 523 -5.05 33.04 -10.87
CA ASN A 523 -6.09 32.01 -10.88
C ASN A 523 -5.60 30.66 -11.40
N GLU A 524 -4.73 30.66 -12.39
CA GLU A 524 -4.08 29.44 -12.87
C GLU A 524 -3.11 28.88 -11.83
N PHE A 525 -2.41 29.76 -11.07
CA PHE A 525 -1.59 29.37 -9.94
C PHE A 525 -2.40 28.69 -8.84
N LEU A 526 -3.56 29.25 -8.47
CA LEU A 526 -4.47 28.64 -7.50
C LEU A 526 -5.01 27.27 -7.95
N ASN A 527 -5.23 27.09 -9.25
CA ASN A 527 -5.70 25.83 -9.80
C ASN A 527 -4.60 24.75 -9.92
N GLN A 528 -3.34 25.16 -9.70
CA GLN A 528 -2.17 24.25 -9.73
C GLN A 528 -1.73 23.81 -8.31
N LEU A 529 -2.18 24.51 -7.27
CA LEU A 529 -1.99 24.18 -5.86
C LEU A 529 -3.12 23.28 -5.36
#